data_f61ed8ef86c3483f3fd4a9c2d40e2252
#
_entry.id   f61ed8ef86c3483f3fd4a9c2d40e2252
#
_cell.length_a   1.000
_cell.length_b   1.000
_cell.length_c   1.000
_cell.angle_alpha   90.00
_cell.angle_beta   90.00
_cell.angle_gamma   90.00
#
_symmetry.space_group_name_H-M   'P 1'
#
loop_
_entity.id
_entity.type
_entity.pdbx_description
1 polymer ?
#
loop_
_entity_poly.entity_id
_entity_poly.type
_entity_poly.pdbx_seq_one_letter_code
_entity_poly.pdbx_strand_id
1 'polypeptide(L)'
;MASRLEQFLDRTAGEAVEAFARACRGAPQSGAMRTYAVGDIHGCADLLIALLAAIRAAHPADRGCKLIFLGDLVDRGPDSAKAAAMVHALQAQAPAIECLRGNHEQMMIDWLRAGEDLWLVNGGLDTIRSFGVEAGGEEAFTEAVEWMESLPTWREDAAHVYVHAGLRPGRPYDRQSDQDRLWIREGFLDVEHDFGKHVVHGHTPRLGGPERRPFRTNIDTGAVYGGALTAAVLDDDSPAPIGFLRVPDSASLRLA
;
A
#
# COMPACT_ATOMS: atom_id res chain seq x y z
N MET A 1 -2.75 -2.66 -25.55
CA MET A 1 -3.01 -1.20 -25.53
C MET A 1 -2.34 -0.66 -24.28
N ALA A 2 -1.81 0.58 -24.32
CA ALA A 2 -1.31 1.23 -23.12
C ALA A 2 -2.50 1.47 -22.15
N SER A 3 -2.25 1.32 -20.83
CA SER A 3 -3.25 1.59 -19.80
C SER A 3 -3.60 3.10 -19.79
N ARG A 4 -4.87 3.44 -19.65
CA ARG A 4 -5.29 4.83 -19.46
C ARG A 4 -4.78 5.43 -18.15
N LEU A 5 -4.45 4.60 -17.17
CA LEU A 5 -3.83 5.06 -15.95
C LEU A 5 -2.45 5.67 -16.17
N GLU A 6 -1.70 5.24 -17.21
CA GLU A 6 -0.37 5.77 -17.51
C GLU A 6 -0.38 7.27 -17.83
N GLN A 7 -1.52 7.85 -18.24
CA GLN A 7 -1.64 9.30 -18.48
C GLN A 7 -1.41 10.15 -17.22
N PHE A 8 -1.58 9.59 -16.02
CA PHE A 8 -1.32 10.28 -14.75
C PHE A 8 0.14 10.22 -14.31
N LEU A 9 1.00 9.48 -15.02
CA LEU A 9 2.43 9.46 -14.75
C LEU A 9 3.09 10.67 -15.40
N ASP A 10 3.44 11.67 -14.60
CA ASP A 10 4.38 12.68 -15.03
C ASP A 10 5.80 12.08 -15.20
N ARG A 11 6.74 12.88 -15.74
CA ARG A 11 8.11 12.41 -15.98
C ARG A 11 8.77 11.85 -14.74
N THR A 12 8.59 12.51 -13.59
CA THR A 12 9.23 12.11 -12.31
C THR A 12 8.67 10.78 -11.79
N ALA A 13 7.35 10.61 -11.83
CA ALA A 13 6.68 9.37 -11.44
C ALA A 13 7.06 8.21 -12.39
N GLY A 14 7.07 8.45 -13.70
CA GLY A 14 7.49 7.46 -14.70
C GLY A 14 8.94 6.99 -14.49
N GLU A 15 9.87 7.93 -14.32
CA GLU A 15 11.28 7.60 -14.04
C GLU A 15 11.45 6.80 -12.72
N ALA A 16 10.69 7.13 -11.68
CA ALA A 16 10.73 6.40 -10.40
C ALA A 16 10.20 4.97 -10.55
N VAL A 17 9.09 4.78 -11.25
CA VAL A 17 8.49 3.47 -11.55
C VAL A 17 9.47 2.60 -12.33
N GLU A 18 10.01 3.10 -13.45
CA GLU A 18 10.97 2.34 -14.26
C GLU A 18 12.24 1.95 -13.50
N ALA A 19 12.80 2.92 -12.76
CA ALA A 19 14.03 2.70 -12.00
C ALA A 19 13.83 1.64 -10.90
N PHE A 20 12.68 1.67 -10.23
CA PHE A 20 12.35 0.70 -9.17
C PHE A 20 12.04 -0.69 -9.76
N ALA A 21 11.17 -0.78 -10.77
CA ALA A 21 10.84 -2.04 -11.41
C ALA A 21 12.07 -2.74 -12.00
N ARG A 22 13.02 -1.98 -12.55
CA ARG A 22 14.30 -2.52 -13.04
C ARG A 22 15.12 -3.15 -11.92
N ALA A 23 15.17 -2.53 -10.74
CA ALA A 23 15.87 -3.08 -9.58
C ALA A 23 15.22 -4.40 -9.11
N CYS A 24 13.88 -4.48 -9.10
CA CYS A 24 13.15 -5.69 -8.70
C CYS A 24 13.16 -6.83 -9.73
N ARG A 25 13.53 -6.56 -11.00
CA ARG A 25 13.64 -7.62 -12.03
C ARG A 25 14.97 -8.39 -11.99
N GLY A 26 15.96 -7.91 -11.25
CA GLY A 26 17.24 -8.57 -11.09
C GLY A 26 17.08 -9.91 -10.36
N ALA A 27 17.65 -11.00 -10.93
CA ALA A 27 17.67 -12.28 -10.23
C ALA A 27 18.61 -12.19 -9.02
N PRO A 28 18.18 -12.64 -7.82
CA PRO A 28 19.03 -12.61 -6.64
C PRO A 28 20.20 -13.59 -6.79
N GLN A 29 21.41 -13.16 -6.41
CA GLN A 29 22.59 -14.03 -6.42
C GLN A 29 22.53 -15.10 -5.32
N SER A 30 21.89 -14.80 -4.19
CA SER A 30 21.78 -15.67 -3.01
C SER A 30 20.52 -16.53 -2.98
N GLY A 31 19.52 -16.26 -3.84
CA GLY A 31 18.18 -16.83 -3.74
C GLY A 31 17.34 -16.24 -2.58
N ALA A 32 17.91 -15.44 -1.69
CA ALA A 32 17.21 -14.81 -0.58
C ALA A 32 16.44 -13.55 -1.04
N MET A 33 15.23 -13.35 -0.53
CA MET A 33 14.39 -12.20 -0.86
C MET A 33 14.43 -11.17 0.27
N ARG A 34 14.35 -9.90 -0.11
CA ARG A 34 14.05 -8.78 0.77
C ARG A 34 12.67 -8.24 0.39
N THR A 35 11.72 -8.32 1.32
CA THR A 35 10.37 -7.78 1.13
C THR A 35 10.25 -6.41 1.76
N TYR A 36 9.62 -5.50 1.04
CA TYR A 36 9.23 -4.18 1.52
C TYR A 36 7.70 -4.10 1.52
N ALA A 37 7.08 -4.02 2.69
CA ALA A 37 5.64 -3.78 2.81
C ALA A 37 5.40 -2.28 2.99
N VAL A 38 4.58 -1.68 2.15
CA VAL A 38 4.28 -0.23 2.14
C VAL A 38 2.90 0.00 2.73
N GLY A 39 2.82 0.90 3.71
CA GLY A 39 1.55 1.30 4.34
C GLY A 39 0.73 2.26 3.49
N ASP A 40 -0.32 2.79 4.08
CA ASP A 40 -1.36 3.59 3.48
C ASP A 40 -0.81 4.85 2.80
N ILE A 41 -1.13 5.04 1.52
CA ILE A 41 -0.57 6.12 0.67
C ILE A 41 -1.54 7.31 0.61
N HIS A 42 -2.83 7.04 0.44
CA HIS A 42 -3.86 8.07 0.38
C HIS A 42 -3.49 9.26 -0.52
N GLY A 43 -3.20 9.00 -1.79
CA GLY A 43 -2.90 10.05 -2.77
C GLY A 43 -1.61 10.84 -2.52
N CYS A 44 -0.75 10.41 -1.59
CA CYS A 44 0.55 11.04 -1.35
C CYS A 44 1.62 10.54 -2.34
N ALA A 45 1.41 10.79 -3.64
CA ALA A 45 2.27 10.26 -4.70
C ALA A 45 3.73 10.73 -4.60
N ASP A 46 3.98 11.95 -4.14
CA ASP A 46 5.34 12.47 -3.95
C ASP A 46 6.10 11.73 -2.84
N LEU A 47 5.39 11.34 -1.76
CA LEU A 47 5.98 10.50 -0.72
C LEU A 47 6.27 9.08 -1.25
N LEU A 48 5.42 8.56 -2.12
CA LEU A 48 5.67 7.28 -2.78
C LEU A 48 6.92 7.33 -3.66
N ILE A 49 7.10 8.37 -4.47
CA ILE A 49 8.32 8.59 -5.29
C ILE A 49 9.56 8.58 -4.40
N ALA A 50 9.54 9.34 -3.32
CA ALA A 50 10.66 9.44 -2.38
C ALA A 50 10.92 8.10 -1.65
N LEU A 51 9.87 7.36 -1.26
CA LEU A 51 10.00 6.07 -0.61
C LEU A 51 10.60 5.01 -1.56
N LEU A 52 10.17 4.96 -2.82
CA LEU A 52 10.75 4.07 -3.84
C LEU A 52 12.25 4.37 -4.04
N ALA A 53 12.63 5.63 -4.05
CA ALA A 53 14.04 6.02 -4.12
C ALA A 53 14.83 5.58 -2.88
N ALA A 54 14.27 5.74 -1.67
CA ALA A 54 14.88 5.31 -0.42
C ALA A 54 15.03 3.78 -0.34
N ILE A 55 14.00 3.02 -0.76
CA ILE A 55 14.07 1.56 -0.81
C ILE A 55 15.18 1.13 -1.78
N ARG A 56 15.22 1.69 -2.98
CA ARG A 56 16.26 1.37 -3.97
C ARG A 56 17.66 1.65 -3.47
N ALA A 57 17.87 2.76 -2.76
CA ALA A 57 19.18 3.13 -2.19
C ALA A 57 19.60 2.19 -1.05
N ALA A 58 18.65 1.67 -0.28
CA ALA A 58 18.92 0.78 0.86
C ALA A 58 18.91 -0.72 0.49
N HIS A 59 18.43 -1.07 -0.72
CA HIS A 59 18.29 -2.46 -1.12
C HIS A 59 19.65 -3.13 -1.36
N PRO A 60 19.95 -4.27 -0.69
CA PRO A 60 21.20 -4.97 -0.86
C PRO A 60 21.26 -5.66 -2.25
N ALA A 61 22.41 -5.54 -2.92
CA ALA A 61 22.59 -6.03 -4.29
C ALA A 61 22.58 -7.56 -4.45
N ASP A 62 22.75 -8.30 -3.34
CA ASP A 62 22.81 -9.76 -3.31
C ASP A 62 21.45 -10.42 -3.07
N ARG A 63 20.39 -9.64 -2.80
CA ARG A 63 19.03 -10.14 -2.54
C ARG A 63 18.07 -9.80 -3.67
N GLY A 64 17.04 -10.63 -3.82
CA GLY A 64 15.87 -10.29 -4.64
C GLY A 64 14.99 -9.28 -3.94
N CYS A 65 14.29 -8.47 -4.74
CA CYS A 65 13.38 -7.43 -4.24
C CYS A 65 11.93 -7.86 -4.41
N LYS A 66 11.14 -7.85 -3.32
CA LYS A 66 9.69 -7.96 -3.34
C LYS A 66 9.09 -6.70 -2.72
N LEU A 67 8.01 -6.20 -3.32
CA LEU A 67 7.26 -5.04 -2.82
C LEU A 67 5.79 -5.42 -2.65
N ILE A 68 5.21 -5.09 -1.50
CA ILE A 68 3.80 -5.32 -1.20
C ILE A 68 3.18 -4.03 -0.70
N PHE A 69 2.22 -3.48 -1.44
CA PHE A 69 1.39 -2.37 -0.97
C PHE A 69 0.21 -2.92 -0.17
N LEU A 70 -0.07 -2.36 0.99
CA LEU A 70 -1.12 -2.86 1.90
C LEU A 70 -2.53 -2.30 1.58
N GLY A 71 -2.68 -1.54 0.49
CA GLY A 71 -3.93 -0.89 0.10
C GLY A 71 -4.00 0.56 0.57
N ASP A 72 -5.18 1.16 0.45
CA ASP A 72 -5.46 2.57 0.71
C ASP A 72 -4.53 3.50 -0.08
N LEU A 73 -4.57 3.33 -1.40
CA LEU A 73 -3.81 4.15 -2.36
C LEU A 73 -4.48 5.50 -2.60
N VAL A 74 -5.81 5.51 -2.54
CA VAL A 74 -6.69 6.63 -2.93
C VAL A 74 -7.25 7.38 -1.73
N ASP A 75 -7.94 8.48 -2.00
CA ASP A 75 -8.69 9.34 -1.10
C ASP A 75 -7.84 10.27 -0.20
N ARG A 76 -8.44 11.37 0.21
CA ARG A 76 -7.92 12.37 1.16
C ARG A 76 -6.76 13.20 0.62
N GLY A 77 -5.77 12.57 0.03
CA GLY A 77 -4.59 13.25 -0.51
C GLY A 77 -4.80 13.78 -1.94
N PRO A 78 -3.87 14.61 -2.42
CA PRO A 78 -4.08 15.39 -3.63
C PRO A 78 -3.97 14.58 -4.93
N ASP A 79 -3.19 13.49 -4.95
CA ASP A 79 -2.75 12.83 -6.18
C ASP A 79 -3.14 11.34 -6.24
N SER A 80 -4.42 11.01 -5.88
CA SER A 80 -4.92 9.63 -5.89
C SER A 80 -4.76 8.94 -7.24
N ALA A 81 -5.04 9.64 -8.35
CA ALA A 81 -4.88 9.10 -9.69
C ALA A 81 -3.41 8.77 -10.00
N LYS A 82 -2.47 9.65 -9.63
CA LYS A 82 -1.03 9.42 -9.81
C LYS A 82 -0.54 8.26 -8.95
N ALA A 83 -0.95 8.19 -7.67
CA ALA A 83 -0.57 7.09 -6.79
C ALA A 83 -1.06 5.74 -7.32
N ALA A 84 -2.32 5.64 -7.74
CA ALA A 84 -2.90 4.45 -8.36
C ALA A 84 -2.16 4.07 -9.65
N ALA A 85 -1.90 5.04 -10.54
CA ALA A 85 -1.17 4.81 -11.78
C ALA A 85 0.25 4.28 -11.55
N MET A 86 0.97 4.82 -10.55
CA MET A 86 2.32 4.36 -10.20
C MET A 86 2.30 2.90 -9.74
N VAL A 87 1.39 2.53 -8.83
CA VAL A 87 1.30 1.16 -8.30
C VAL A 87 0.88 0.19 -9.39
N HIS A 88 -0.10 0.54 -10.21
CA HIS A 88 -0.53 -0.26 -11.36
C HIS A 88 0.63 -0.50 -12.34
N ALA A 89 1.37 0.54 -12.72
CA ALA A 89 2.51 0.43 -13.63
C ALA A 89 3.67 -0.40 -13.03
N LEU A 90 3.92 -0.30 -11.72
CA LEU A 90 4.90 -1.12 -11.01
C LEU A 90 4.53 -2.62 -11.07
N GLN A 91 3.27 -2.97 -10.80
CA GLN A 91 2.79 -4.37 -10.89
C GLN A 91 2.90 -4.92 -12.31
N ALA A 92 2.55 -4.12 -13.33
CA ALA A 92 2.64 -4.52 -14.72
C ALA A 92 4.09 -4.81 -15.17
N GLN A 93 5.07 -4.14 -14.55
CA GLN A 93 6.48 -4.26 -14.94
C GLN A 93 7.26 -5.34 -14.18
N ALA A 94 6.83 -5.76 -12.99
CA ALA A 94 7.56 -6.73 -12.18
C ALA A 94 6.61 -7.63 -11.36
N PRO A 95 6.60 -8.97 -11.60
CA PRO A 95 5.74 -9.92 -10.88
C PRO A 95 5.98 -9.97 -9.36
N ALA A 96 7.16 -9.50 -8.90
CA ALA A 96 7.50 -9.41 -7.49
C ALA A 96 6.85 -8.19 -6.78
N ILE A 97 6.08 -7.37 -7.51
CA ILE A 97 5.38 -6.23 -6.96
C ILE A 97 3.89 -6.55 -6.87
N GLU A 98 3.37 -6.57 -5.66
CA GLU A 98 1.98 -6.90 -5.34
C GLU A 98 1.29 -5.71 -4.67
N CYS A 99 -0.02 -5.61 -4.86
CA CYS A 99 -0.86 -4.65 -4.17
C CYS A 99 -2.06 -5.37 -3.57
N LEU A 100 -2.40 -5.04 -2.35
CA LEU A 100 -3.64 -5.47 -1.69
C LEU A 100 -4.72 -4.40 -1.88
N ARG A 101 -5.97 -4.83 -1.83
CA ARG A 101 -7.11 -3.93 -1.72
C ARG A 101 -7.23 -3.45 -0.28
N GLY A 102 -7.34 -2.13 -0.07
CA GLY A 102 -7.72 -1.53 1.19
C GLY A 102 -9.22 -1.25 1.26
N ASN A 103 -9.69 -0.72 2.38
CA ASN A 103 -11.10 -0.38 2.53
C ASN A 103 -11.49 0.85 1.69
N HIS A 104 -10.55 1.75 1.38
CA HIS A 104 -10.82 2.88 0.50
C HIS A 104 -11.03 2.47 -0.94
N GLU A 105 -10.26 1.53 -1.46
CA GLU A 105 -10.53 0.91 -2.76
C GLU A 105 -11.89 0.19 -2.74
N GLN A 106 -12.22 -0.52 -1.66
CA GLN A 106 -13.52 -1.21 -1.55
C GLN A 106 -14.68 -0.22 -1.57
N MET A 107 -14.61 0.88 -0.82
CA MET A 107 -15.64 1.92 -0.84
C MET A 107 -15.81 2.57 -2.22
N MET A 108 -14.71 2.80 -2.95
CA MET A 108 -14.73 3.33 -4.33
C MET A 108 -15.44 2.36 -5.29
N ILE A 109 -15.18 1.04 -5.15
CA ILE A 109 -15.84 -0.01 -5.91
C ILE A 109 -17.34 -0.03 -5.59
N ASP A 110 -17.73 -0.03 -4.32
CA ASP A 110 -19.12 -0.09 -3.87
C ASP A 110 -19.90 1.15 -4.32
N TRP A 111 -19.26 2.33 -4.33
CA TRP A 111 -19.85 3.54 -4.90
C TRP A 111 -20.18 3.39 -6.38
N LEU A 112 -19.21 2.93 -7.19
CA LEU A 112 -19.42 2.78 -8.63
C LEU A 112 -20.38 1.64 -8.99
N ARG A 113 -20.34 0.53 -8.24
CA ARG A 113 -21.11 -0.69 -8.56
C ARG A 113 -22.50 -0.71 -7.92
N ALA A 114 -22.63 -0.20 -6.69
CA ALA A 114 -23.85 -0.29 -5.88
C ALA A 114 -24.48 1.08 -5.55
N GLY A 115 -23.80 2.19 -5.83
CA GLY A 115 -24.27 3.54 -5.50
C GLY A 115 -24.21 3.86 -4.00
N GLU A 116 -23.26 3.27 -3.27
CA GLU A 116 -23.09 3.50 -1.83
C GLU A 116 -22.27 4.77 -1.56
N ASP A 117 -22.89 5.78 -0.94
CA ASP A 117 -22.31 7.12 -0.75
C ASP A 117 -21.23 7.19 0.36
N LEU A 118 -20.97 6.12 1.10
CA LEU A 118 -19.99 6.10 2.18
C LEU A 118 -18.61 6.60 1.72
N TRP A 119 -18.21 6.26 0.51
CA TRP A 119 -16.95 6.66 -0.08
C TRP A 119 -16.79 8.19 -0.18
N LEU A 120 -17.83 8.90 -0.61
CA LEU A 120 -17.76 10.34 -0.83
C LEU A 120 -17.41 11.10 0.46
N VAL A 121 -17.96 10.68 1.61
CA VAL A 121 -17.70 11.31 2.92
C VAL A 121 -16.38 10.87 3.55
N ASN A 122 -15.71 9.86 2.99
CA ASN A 122 -14.41 9.36 3.45
C ASN A 122 -13.23 9.84 2.61
N GLY A 123 -13.42 10.83 1.73
CA GLY A 123 -12.37 11.44 0.91
C GLY A 123 -12.45 11.12 -0.58
N GLY A 124 -13.49 10.41 -1.04
CA GLY A 124 -13.69 10.06 -2.44
C GLY A 124 -13.78 11.24 -3.38
N LEU A 125 -14.26 12.41 -2.91
CA LEU A 125 -14.31 13.63 -3.71
C LEU A 125 -12.91 14.10 -4.18
N ASP A 126 -11.88 13.89 -3.36
CA ASP A 126 -10.51 14.24 -3.75
C ASP A 126 -10.00 13.28 -4.85
N THR A 127 -10.38 12.01 -4.78
CA THR A 127 -10.09 11.03 -5.83
C THR A 127 -10.81 11.36 -7.13
N ILE A 128 -12.11 11.70 -7.11
CA ILE A 128 -12.87 12.14 -8.29
C ILE A 128 -12.18 13.34 -8.96
N ARG A 129 -11.76 14.33 -8.19
CA ARG A 129 -11.02 15.50 -8.68
C ARG A 129 -9.67 15.10 -9.27
N SER A 130 -8.92 14.25 -8.58
CA SER A 130 -7.59 13.79 -9.02
C SER A 130 -7.65 13.05 -10.35
N PHE A 131 -8.69 12.25 -10.59
CA PHE A 131 -8.93 11.60 -11.89
C PHE A 131 -9.48 12.53 -12.95
N GLY A 132 -9.95 13.73 -12.58
CA GLY A 132 -10.59 14.66 -13.52
C GLY A 132 -11.89 14.10 -14.11
N VAL A 133 -12.67 13.36 -13.36
CA VAL A 133 -13.89 12.68 -13.83
C VAL A 133 -14.83 13.64 -14.53
N GLU A 134 -15.07 14.84 -13.97
CA GLU A 134 -15.93 15.88 -14.56
C GLU A 134 -15.31 16.55 -15.83
N ALA A 135 -14.05 16.25 -16.14
CA ALA A 135 -13.30 16.82 -17.26
C ALA A 135 -12.89 15.77 -18.30
N GLY A 136 -13.52 14.59 -18.31
CA GLY A 136 -13.26 13.53 -19.28
C GLY A 136 -12.37 12.40 -18.76
N GLY A 137 -12.15 12.31 -17.45
CA GLY A 137 -11.36 11.25 -16.80
C GLY A 137 -12.12 9.96 -16.46
N GLU A 138 -13.40 9.85 -16.84
CA GLU A 138 -14.29 8.73 -16.44
C GLU A 138 -13.78 7.38 -16.90
N GLU A 139 -13.19 7.28 -18.08
CA GLU A 139 -12.67 6.01 -18.60
C GLU A 139 -11.47 5.51 -17.79
N ALA A 140 -10.54 6.41 -17.44
CA ALA A 140 -9.38 6.05 -16.61
C ALA A 140 -9.78 5.75 -15.16
N PHE A 141 -10.77 6.46 -14.64
CA PHE A 141 -11.36 6.18 -13.34
C PHE A 141 -12.00 4.78 -13.32
N THR A 142 -12.79 4.43 -14.33
CA THR A 142 -13.40 3.11 -14.46
C THR A 142 -12.35 2.00 -14.56
N GLU A 143 -11.29 2.20 -15.36
CA GLU A 143 -10.18 1.25 -15.46
C GLU A 143 -9.48 1.06 -14.09
N ALA A 144 -9.31 2.15 -13.33
CA ALA A 144 -8.75 2.06 -11.97
C ALA A 144 -9.63 1.22 -11.05
N VAL A 145 -10.95 1.42 -11.06
CA VAL A 145 -11.90 0.63 -10.27
C VAL A 145 -11.84 -0.85 -10.66
N GLU A 146 -11.84 -1.16 -11.96
CA GLU A 146 -11.75 -2.55 -12.46
C GLU A 146 -10.44 -3.22 -12.01
N TRP A 147 -9.32 -2.50 -12.07
CA TRP A 147 -8.06 -3.00 -11.54
C TRP A 147 -8.13 -3.23 -10.03
N MET A 148 -8.62 -2.25 -9.25
CA MET A 148 -8.73 -2.36 -7.80
C MET A 148 -9.66 -3.48 -7.36
N GLU A 149 -10.73 -3.74 -8.11
CA GLU A 149 -11.64 -4.87 -7.90
C GLU A 149 -10.94 -6.23 -8.05
N SER A 150 -9.91 -6.31 -8.90
CA SER A 150 -9.09 -7.51 -9.08
C SER A 150 -8.05 -7.75 -7.99
N LEU A 151 -7.79 -6.75 -7.14
CA LEU A 151 -6.76 -6.85 -6.10
C LEU A 151 -7.17 -7.84 -4.99
N PRO A 152 -6.24 -8.66 -4.51
CA PRO A 152 -6.48 -9.53 -3.37
C PRO A 152 -6.59 -8.73 -2.07
N THR A 153 -7.25 -9.29 -1.06
CA THR A 153 -7.37 -8.67 0.28
C THR A 153 -6.27 -9.08 1.25
N TRP A 154 -5.45 -10.07 0.88
CA TRP A 154 -4.31 -10.53 1.69
C TRP A 154 -3.27 -11.27 0.85
N ARG A 155 -2.06 -11.42 1.41
CA ARG A 155 -0.96 -12.24 0.90
C ARG A 155 -0.21 -12.87 2.07
N GLU A 156 0.61 -13.87 1.78
CA GLU A 156 1.53 -14.48 2.75
C GLU A 156 2.85 -14.86 2.12
N ASP A 157 3.85 -15.00 2.97
CA ASP A 157 5.10 -15.73 2.71
C ASP A 157 5.35 -16.78 3.80
N ALA A 158 6.57 -17.27 3.94
CA ALA A 158 6.88 -18.29 4.92
C ALA A 158 6.62 -17.83 6.37
N ALA A 159 6.94 -16.58 6.70
CA ALA A 159 6.91 -16.04 8.06
C ALA A 159 5.81 -15.00 8.31
N HIS A 160 5.25 -14.40 7.26
CA HIS A 160 4.39 -13.22 7.39
C HIS A 160 3.04 -13.39 6.71
N VAL A 161 2.04 -12.68 7.24
CA VAL A 161 0.77 -12.39 6.58
C VAL A 161 0.67 -10.89 6.38
N TYR A 162 0.36 -10.49 5.16
CA TYR A 162 0.13 -9.11 4.76
C TYR A 162 -1.36 -8.89 4.56
N VAL A 163 -1.92 -7.91 5.23
CA VAL A 163 -3.35 -7.59 5.19
C VAL A 163 -3.54 -6.09 5.41
N HIS A 164 -4.62 -5.52 4.87
CA HIS A 164 -4.84 -4.09 5.04
C HIS A 164 -5.11 -3.71 6.50
N ALA A 165 -6.22 -4.16 7.10
CA ALA A 165 -6.61 -3.74 8.45
C ALA A 165 -6.17 -4.70 9.55
N GLY A 166 -6.38 -6.00 9.38
CA GLY A 166 -6.04 -6.99 10.39
C GLY A 166 -6.80 -8.31 10.25
N LEU A 167 -6.75 -9.10 11.31
CA LEU A 167 -7.30 -10.45 11.36
C LEU A 167 -8.09 -10.64 12.67
N ARG A 168 -9.21 -11.35 12.59
CA ARG A 168 -10.01 -11.68 13.78
C ARG A 168 -9.33 -12.77 14.62
N PRO A 169 -8.99 -12.53 15.91
CA PRO A 169 -8.46 -13.54 16.79
C PRO A 169 -9.36 -14.78 16.91
N GLY A 170 -8.76 -15.94 17.05
CA GLY A 170 -9.47 -17.22 17.16
C GLY A 170 -9.96 -17.79 15.82
N ARG A 171 -9.73 -17.10 14.70
CA ARG A 171 -10.00 -17.58 13.34
C ARG A 171 -8.67 -17.75 12.59
N PRO A 172 -8.42 -18.86 11.88
CA PRO A 172 -7.23 -19.02 11.04
C PRO A 172 -7.08 -17.87 10.04
N TYR A 173 -5.84 -17.44 9.78
CA TYR A 173 -5.57 -16.28 8.91
C TYR A 173 -6.07 -16.47 7.47
N ASP A 174 -6.06 -17.71 6.97
CA ASP A 174 -6.56 -18.08 5.63
C ASP A 174 -8.09 -18.14 5.53
N ARG A 175 -8.80 -18.13 6.67
CA ARG A 175 -10.27 -18.22 6.76
C ARG A 175 -10.93 -16.93 7.27
N GLN A 176 -10.26 -15.83 7.18
CA GLN A 176 -10.80 -14.52 7.55
C GLN A 176 -11.81 -14.03 6.51
N SER A 177 -12.78 -13.22 6.94
CA SER A 177 -13.67 -12.51 6.03
C SER A 177 -12.98 -11.26 5.43
N ASP A 178 -13.42 -10.82 4.25
CA ASP A 178 -12.93 -9.55 3.70
C ASP A 178 -13.34 -8.37 4.58
N GLN A 179 -14.49 -8.44 5.27
CA GLN A 179 -14.87 -7.47 6.27
C GLN A 179 -13.82 -7.34 7.40
N ASP A 180 -13.28 -8.46 7.91
CA ASP A 180 -12.23 -8.42 8.92
C ASP A 180 -10.92 -7.87 8.31
N ARG A 181 -10.52 -8.37 7.13
CA ARG A 181 -9.28 -7.97 6.46
C ARG A 181 -9.21 -6.48 6.12
N LEU A 182 -10.36 -5.88 5.78
CA LEU A 182 -10.45 -4.51 5.30
C LEU A 182 -10.81 -3.49 6.40
N TRP A 183 -11.44 -3.92 7.52
CA TRP A 183 -12.06 -2.98 8.44
C TRP A 183 -11.76 -3.19 9.91
N ILE A 184 -11.25 -4.36 10.33
CA ILE A 184 -11.13 -4.68 11.75
C ILE A 184 -10.22 -3.70 12.48
N ARG A 185 -10.65 -3.25 13.66
CA ARG A 185 -9.87 -2.48 14.63
C ARG A 185 -9.97 -3.13 16.00
N GLU A 186 -11.14 -3.00 16.63
CA GLU A 186 -11.41 -3.60 17.94
C GLU A 186 -11.26 -5.12 17.90
N GLY A 187 -10.73 -5.69 18.97
CA GLY A 187 -10.46 -7.11 19.07
C GLY A 187 -9.19 -7.58 18.37
N PHE A 188 -8.68 -6.85 17.36
CA PHE A 188 -7.38 -7.12 16.75
C PHE A 188 -6.28 -6.22 17.33
N LEU A 189 -6.55 -4.92 17.46
CA LEU A 189 -5.56 -3.97 17.97
C LEU A 189 -5.34 -4.11 19.47
N ASP A 190 -6.34 -4.56 20.21
CA ASP A 190 -6.38 -4.59 21.68
C ASP A 190 -5.97 -5.94 22.26
N VAL A 191 -5.88 -6.99 21.44
CA VAL A 191 -5.62 -8.36 21.87
C VAL A 191 -4.34 -8.88 21.24
N GLU A 192 -3.43 -9.41 22.06
CA GLU A 192 -2.27 -10.16 21.56
C GLU A 192 -2.73 -11.56 21.14
N HIS A 193 -2.52 -11.92 19.88
CA HIS A 193 -2.91 -13.21 19.34
C HIS A 193 -1.87 -13.72 18.34
N ASP A 194 -1.41 -14.94 18.53
CA ASP A 194 -0.51 -15.60 17.59
C ASP A 194 -1.33 -16.28 16.49
N PHE A 195 -1.18 -15.81 15.26
CA PHE A 195 -1.80 -16.37 14.06
C PHE A 195 -0.94 -17.47 13.41
N GLY A 196 0.20 -17.82 14.00
CA GLY A 196 1.21 -18.73 13.43
C GLY A 196 2.17 -18.07 12.47
N LYS A 197 1.90 -16.80 12.08
CA LYS A 197 2.76 -15.93 11.28
C LYS A 197 2.63 -14.50 11.79
N HIS A 198 3.66 -13.69 11.58
CA HIS A 198 3.63 -12.28 11.95
C HIS A 198 2.75 -11.48 10.98
N VAL A 199 1.81 -10.70 11.51
CA VAL A 199 0.87 -9.92 10.71
C VAL A 199 1.44 -8.51 10.44
N VAL A 200 1.59 -8.14 9.17
CA VAL A 200 1.96 -6.78 8.75
C VAL A 200 0.71 -6.09 8.21
N HIS A 201 0.35 -4.95 8.80
CA HIS A 201 -0.90 -4.26 8.46
C HIS A 201 -0.79 -2.74 8.52
N GLY A 202 -1.83 -2.03 8.05
CA GLY A 202 -2.01 -0.58 8.04
C GLY A 202 -3.34 -0.15 8.67
N HIS A 203 -4.11 0.68 7.96
CA HIS A 203 -5.50 1.08 8.21
C HIS A 203 -5.75 1.96 9.45
N THR A 204 -4.98 1.82 10.49
CA THR A 204 -5.17 2.58 11.73
C THR A 204 -3.96 3.46 11.98
N PRO A 205 -4.05 4.78 11.69
CA PRO A 205 -2.89 5.66 11.71
C PRO A 205 -2.18 5.75 13.06
N ARG A 206 -0.84 5.66 13.04
CA ARG A 206 0.07 5.78 14.18
C ARG A 206 1.12 6.86 13.89
N LEU A 207 0.78 8.14 14.08
CA LEU A 207 1.65 9.28 13.74
C LEU A 207 3.04 9.23 14.43
N GLY A 208 3.14 8.58 15.60
CA GLY A 208 4.41 8.39 16.33
C GLY A 208 5.41 7.46 15.65
N GLY A 209 4.98 6.71 14.65
CA GLY A 209 5.79 5.72 13.93
C GLY A 209 5.16 4.32 13.92
N PRO A 210 5.82 3.34 13.29
CA PRO A 210 5.33 1.98 13.23
C PRO A 210 5.09 1.38 14.63
N GLU A 211 3.94 0.75 14.82
CA GLU A 211 3.63 0.07 16.08
C GLU A 211 4.03 -1.40 15.99
N ARG A 212 5.09 -1.80 16.69
CA ARG A 212 5.54 -3.19 16.78
C ARG A 212 4.92 -3.88 18.00
N ARG A 213 4.32 -5.05 17.77
CA ARG A 213 3.81 -5.95 18.79
C ARG A 213 4.39 -7.35 18.57
N PRO A 214 4.30 -8.28 19.54
CA PRO A 214 4.86 -9.62 19.39
C PRO A 214 4.44 -10.37 18.11
N PHE A 215 3.18 -10.25 17.71
CA PHE A 215 2.60 -11.01 16.59
C PHE A 215 2.13 -10.14 15.42
N ARG A 216 2.27 -8.82 15.51
CA ARG A 216 1.86 -7.89 14.46
C ARG A 216 2.69 -6.62 14.41
N THR A 217 2.71 -5.98 13.26
CA THR A 217 3.30 -4.65 13.07
C THR A 217 2.36 -3.80 12.22
N ASN A 218 1.95 -2.65 12.77
CA ASN A 218 1.22 -1.61 12.06
C ASN A 218 2.22 -0.63 11.43
N ILE A 219 2.09 -0.40 10.12
CA ILE A 219 2.95 0.51 9.35
C ILE A 219 2.21 1.68 8.71
N ASP A 220 0.91 1.85 8.98
CA ASP A 220 0.22 3.09 8.68
C ASP A 220 0.69 4.16 9.65
N THR A 221 1.52 5.06 9.16
CA THR A 221 2.10 6.16 9.95
C THR A 221 1.53 7.52 9.55
N GLY A 222 0.34 7.51 8.93
CA GLY A 222 -0.46 8.68 8.68
C GLY A 222 0.12 9.63 7.64
N ALA A 223 0.61 9.11 6.51
CA ALA A 223 1.21 9.90 5.44
C ALA A 223 0.36 11.13 5.07
N VAL A 224 -0.93 10.95 4.83
CA VAL A 224 -1.87 12.01 4.44
C VAL A 224 -2.20 12.99 5.59
N TYR A 225 -1.89 12.63 6.82
CA TYR A 225 -2.13 13.45 8.02
C TYR A 225 -0.88 14.22 8.48
N GLY A 226 0.11 14.40 7.60
CA GLY A 226 1.38 15.07 7.94
C GLY A 226 2.37 14.16 8.69
N GLY A 227 2.11 12.85 8.71
CA GLY A 227 3.03 11.85 9.24
C GLY A 227 4.10 11.45 8.22
N ALA A 228 4.36 10.17 8.10
CA ALA A 228 5.31 9.62 7.14
C ALA A 228 4.67 8.50 6.30
N LEU A 229 5.13 8.31 5.07
CA LEU A 229 4.92 7.07 4.35
C LEU A 229 6.01 6.08 4.78
N THR A 230 5.61 4.90 5.24
CA THR A 230 6.49 3.91 5.84
C THR A 230 6.50 2.61 5.05
N ALA A 231 7.69 2.06 4.84
CA ALA A 231 7.89 0.68 4.42
C ALA A 231 8.50 -0.14 5.56
N ALA A 232 7.91 -1.28 5.90
CA ALA A 232 8.56 -2.30 6.70
C ALA A 232 9.55 -3.08 5.84
N VAL A 233 10.72 -3.37 6.40
CA VAL A 233 11.78 -4.16 5.76
C VAL A 233 11.77 -5.56 6.39
N LEU A 234 11.57 -6.58 5.57
CA LEU A 234 11.43 -7.98 6.00
C LEU A 234 12.40 -8.89 5.25
N ASP A 235 12.90 -9.88 5.93
CA ASP A 235 13.66 -11.00 5.35
C ASP A 235 12.87 -12.29 5.49
N ASP A 236 13.01 -13.22 4.55
CA ASP A 236 12.28 -14.50 4.53
C ASP A 236 12.51 -15.35 5.78
N ASP A 237 13.65 -15.18 6.45
CA ASP A 237 14.07 -15.92 7.64
C ASP A 237 13.80 -15.15 8.96
N SER A 238 13.29 -13.94 8.89
CA SER A 238 12.99 -13.13 10.07
C SER A 238 11.51 -13.27 10.48
N PRO A 239 11.20 -13.53 11.75
CA PRO A 239 9.80 -13.65 12.19
C PRO A 239 9.06 -12.30 12.24
N ALA A 240 9.75 -11.17 12.12
CA ALA A 240 9.16 -9.83 12.18
C ALA A 240 10.02 -8.84 11.37
N PRO A 241 9.51 -7.64 11.06
CA PRO A 241 10.27 -6.63 10.37
C PRO A 241 11.63 -6.36 11.02
N ILE A 242 12.70 -6.37 10.22
CA ILE A 242 14.07 -6.10 10.67
C ILE A 242 14.37 -4.60 10.73
N GLY A 243 13.55 -3.77 10.10
CA GLY A 243 13.68 -2.32 10.07
C GLY A 243 12.54 -1.62 9.37
N PHE A 244 12.64 -0.30 9.27
CA PHE A 244 11.67 0.54 8.57
C PHE A 244 12.39 1.61 7.75
N LEU A 245 11.85 1.91 6.58
CA LEU A 245 12.18 3.10 5.80
C LEU A 245 11.00 4.07 5.90
N ARG A 246 11.27 5.33 6.23
CA ARG A 246 10.22 6.33 6.46
C ARG A 246 10.55 7.60 5.69
N VAL A 247 9.58 8.10 4.97
CA VAL A 247 9.64 9.41 4.30
C VAL A 247 8.60 10.30 4.96
N PRO A 248 9.01 11.27 5.78
CA PRO A 248 8.10 12.24 6.40
C PRO A 248 7.58 13.21 5.36
N ASP A 249 6.37 13.73 5.55
CA ASP A 249 5.90 14.86 4.78
C ASP A 249 6.81 16.07 5.00
N SER A 250 7.29 16.67 3.89
CA SER A 250 8.17 17.84 3.93
C SER A 250 7.50 19.07 4.57
N ALA A 251 6.16 19.13 4.57
CA ALA A 251 5.42 20.18 5.27
C ALA A 251 5.55 20.06 6.80
N SER A 252 5.66 18.84 7.35
CA SER A 252 5.85 18.61 8.79
C SER A 252 7.25 19.02 9.29
N LEU A 253 8.26 19.04 8.40
CA LEU A 253 9.61 19.49 8.73
C LEU A 253 9.75 21.02 8.85
N ARG A 254 8.76 21.80 8.41
CA ARG A 254 8.77 23.27 8.47
C ARG A 254 8.17 23.86 9.74
N LEU A 255 7.58 23.03 10.60
CA LEU A 255 6.88 23.44 11.84
C LEU A 255 7.66 23.06 13.11
N ALA A 256 8.86 22.52 13.00
CA ALA A 256 9.80 22.21 14.08
C ALA A 256 10.99 23.16 14.04
#